data_19d0afc55f9061e965f3060ae275cdfe
#
_entry.id   19d0afc55f9061e965f3060ae275cdfe
#
_cell.length_a   1.000
_cell.length_b   1.000
_cell.length_c   1.000
_cell.angle_alpha   90.00
_cell.angle_beta   90.00
_cell.angle_gamma   90.00
#
_symmetry.space_group_name_H-M   'P 1'
#
loop_
_entity.id
_entity.type
_entity.pdbx_description
1 polymer ?
#
loop_
_entity_poly.entity_id
_entity_poly.type
_entity_poly.pdbx_seq_one_letter_code
_entity_poly.pdbx_strand_id
1 'polypeptide(L)' 'MAATNWTIIRREKKSNQMLTFNLESKWTYKTALGIAIESNNNEIHELVCVVETNKIMLKNDKESEKKTDI' A
#
# COMPACT_ATOMS: atom_id res chain seq x y z
N MET A 1 3.30 -0.25 20.39
CA MET A 1 2.46 -0.70 19.26
C MET A 1 3.08 -1.90 18.60
N ALA A 2 2.26 -2.87 18.29
CA ALA A 2 2.76 -4.07 17.63
C ALA A 2 3.13 -3.77 16.18
N ALA A 3 4.19 -4.40 15.69
CA ALA A 3 4.56 -4.29 14.30
C ALA A 3 3.63 -5.15 13.44
N THR A 4 3.38 -4.72 12.24
CA THR A 4 2.52 -5.45 11.31
C THR A 4 3.05 -5.30 9.90
N ASN A 5 2.41 -5.96 8.96
CA ASN A 5 2.78 -5.84 7.55
C ASN A 5 2.11 -4.62 6.94
N TRP A 6 2.86 -3.90 6.12
CA TRP A 6 2.40 -2.68 5.49
C TRP A 6 2.53 -2.75 3.98
N THR A 7 1.65 -2.05 3.30
CA THR A 7 1.67 -1.95 1.84
C THR A 7 1.81 -0.48 1.48
N ILE A 8 2.76 -0.19 0.62
CA ILE A 8 3.01 1.16 0.12
C ILE A 8 2.25 1.33 -1.18
N ILE A 9 1.44 2.37 -1.27
CA ILE A 9 0.69 2.66 -2.48
C ILE A 9 1.27 3.90 -3.14
N ARG A 10 1.67 3.77 -4.39
CA ARG A 10 2.25 4.83 -5.18
C ARG A 10 1.49 4.99 -6.48
N ARG A 11 1.55 6.17 -7.07
CA ARG A 11 0.97 6.45 -8.37
C ARG A 11 2.09 6.73 -9.35
N GLU A 12 2.11 6.04 -10.47
CA GLU A 12 3.09 6.33 -11.51
C GLU A 12 2.64 7.59 -12.25
N LYS A 13 3.50 8.61 -12.24
CA LYS A 13 3.14 9.92 -12.78
C LYS A 13 2.85 9.89 -14.28
N LYS A 14 3.61 9.09 -15.01
CA LYS A 14 3.49 9.05 -16.46
C LYS A 14 2.22 8.38 -16.94
N SER A 15 1.88 7.25 -16.35
CA SER A 15 0.71 6.47 -16.76
C SER A 15 -0.49 6.70 -15.85
N ASN A 16 -0.30 7.36 -14.73
CA ASN A 16 -1.33 7.55 -13.71
C ASN A 16 -1.81 6.24 -13.09
N GLN A 17 -1.01 5.20 -13.21
CA GLN A 17 -1.35 3.87 -12.71
C GLN A 17 -0.98 3.73 -11.24
N MET A 18 -1.85 3.09 -10.47
CA MET A 18 -1.60 2.83 -9.06
C MET A 18 -0.78 1.56 -8.89
N LEU A 19 0.25 1.65 -8.07
CA LEU A 19 1.16 0.53 -7.81
C LEU A 19 1.16 0.22 -6.32
N THR A 20 1.23 -1.05 -5.98
CA THR A 20 1.28 -1.48 -4.58
C THR A 20 2.55 -2.29 -4.33
N PHE A 21 3.17 -2.04 -3.18
CA PHE A 21 4.40 -2.73 -2.76
C PHE A 21 4.22 -3.23 -1.34
N ASN A 22 4.23 -4.54 -1.17
CA ASN A 22 4.11 -5.14 0.16
C ASN A 22 5.48 -5.22 0.80
N LEU A 23 5.60 -4.67 2.01
CA LEU A 23 6.84 -4.80 2.77
C LEU A 23 6.91 -6.21 3.34
N GLU A 24 8.08 -6.83 3.22
CA GLU A 24 8.25 -8.23 3.62
C GLU A 24 8.28 -8.43 5.13
N SER A 25 8.84 -7.49 5.85
CA SER A 25 8.96 -7.56 7.30
C SER A 25 7.85 -6.80 7.98
N LYS A 26 7.64 -7.10 9.25
CA LYS A 26 6.67 -6.37 10.06
C LYS A 26 7.32 -5.12 10.62
N TRP A 27 6.61 -4.00 10.50
CA TRP A 27 7.11 -2.70 10.92
C TRP A 27 6.03 -1.93 11.68
N THR A 28 6.46 -0.92 12.43
CA THR A 28 5.51 0.06 12.94
C THR A 28 5.16 1.01 11.80
N TYR A 29 4.06 1.72 11.93
CA TYR A 29 3.63 2.68 10.90
C TYR A 29 4.72 3.71 10.61
N LYS A 30 5.32 4.26 11.65
CA LYS A 30 6.35 5.28 11.50
C LYS A 30 7.54 4.78 10.68
N THR A 31 7.99 3.56 10.95
CA THR A 31 9.10 2.98 10.22
C THR A 31 8.71 2.67 8.78
N ALA A 32 7.51 2.10 8.58
CA ALA A 32 7.02 1.80 7.24
C ALA A 32 6.90 3.06 6.40
N LEU A 33 6.39 4.13 6.99
CA LEU A 33 6.27 5.42 6.31
C LEU A 33 7.65 5.96 5.92
N GLY A 34 8.62 5.86 6.81
CA GLY A 34 9.99 6.27 6.53
C GLY A 34 10.59 5.52 5.35
N ILE A 35 10.38 4.20 5.32
CA ILE A 35 10.85 3.37 4.21
C ILE A 35 10.19 3.81 2.91
N ALA A 36 8.89 4.07 2.94
CA ALA A 36 8.15 4.49 1.77
C ALA A 36 8.68 5.80 1.21
N ILE A 37 8.95 6.76 2.08
CA ILE A 37 9.44 8.06 1.67
C ILE A 37 10.85 7.95 1.08
N GLU A 38 11.74 7.23 1.77
CA GLU A 38 13.13 7.13 1.33
C GLU A 38 13.28 6.34 0.04
N SER A 39 12.43 5.33 -0.17
CA SER A 39 12.53 4.49 -1.37
C SER A 39 11.74 5.05 -2.54
N ASN A 40 11.00 6.13 -2.36
CA ASN A 40 10.19 6.69 -3.43
C ASN A 40 11.06 7.51 -4.39
N ASN A 41 10.92 7.24 -5.69
CA ASN A 41 11.55 8.06 -6.71
C ASN A 41 10.54 9.13 -7.15
N ASN A 42 10.70 10.32 -6.60
CA ASN A 42 9.75 11.41 -6.82
C ASN A 42 9.62 11.85 -8.27
N GLU A 43 10.59 11.52 -9.10
CA GLU A 43 10.51 11.86 -10.52
C GLU A 43 9.56 10.93 -11.27
N ILE A 44 9.42 9.70 -10.80
CA ILE A 44 8.64 8.67 -11.48
C ILE A 44 7.34 8.38 -10.75
N HIS A 45 7.38 8.38 -9.43
CA HIS A 45 6.25 7.97 -8.61
C HIS A 45 5.86 9.03 -7.59
N GLU A 46 4.58 9.08 -7.31
CA GLU A 46 4.04 9.88 -6.23
C GLU A 46 3.58 8.96 -5.12
N LEU A 47 4.08 9.17 -3.91
CA LEU A 47 3.65 8.38 -2.75
C LEU A 47 2.24 8.79 -2.37
N VAL A 48 1.32 7.83 -2.40
CA VAL A 48 -0.08 8.09 -2.08
C VAL A 48 -0.37 7.84 -0.61
N CYS A 49 -0.09 6.63 -0.14
CA CYS A 49 -0.30 6.29 1.26
C CYS A 49 0.41 5.01 1.64
N VAL A 50 0.43 4.73 2.94
CA VAL A 50 0.96 3.49 3.50
C VAL A 50 -0.15 2.93 4.37
N VAL A 51 -0.60 1.71 4.08
CA VAL A 51 -1.72 1.09 4.76
C VAL A 51 -1.37 -0.31 5.23
N GLU A 52 -2.09 -0.79 6.21
CA GLU A 52 -1.89 -2.16 6.69
C GLU A 52 -2.33 -3.15 5.63
N THR A 53 -1.48 -4.11 5.34
CA THR A 53 -1.73 -5.10 4.29
C THR A 53 -3.03 -5.87 4.52
N ASN A 54 -3.28 -6.27 5.76
CA ASN A 54 -4.46 -7.04 6.07
C ASN A 54 -5.76 -6.25 5.85
N LYS A 55 -5.71 -4.94 6.02
CA LYS A 55 -6.89 -4.11 5.76
C LYS A 55 -7.22 -4.04 4.29
N ILE A 56 -6.20 -4.01 3.44
CA ILE A 56 -6.41 -4.05 2.00
C ILE A 56 -7.05 -5.35 1.59
N MET A 57 -6.56 -6.46 2.13
CA MET A 57 -7.10 -7.79 1.81
C MET A 57 -8.55 -7.92 2.21
N LEU A 58 -8.91 -7.43 3.39
CA LEU A 58 -10.29 -7.45 3.85
C LEU A 58 -11.19 -6.65 2.93
N LYS A 59 -10.72 -5.49 2.51
CA LYS A 59 -11.47 -4.63 1.62
C LYS A 59 -11.69 -5.30 0.26
N ASN A 60 -10.66 -5.93 -0.25
CA ASN A 60 -10.75 -6.63 -1.53
C ASN A 60 -11.73 -7.80 -1.45
N ASP A 61 -11.72 -8.51 -0.35
CA ASP A 61 -12.64 -9.61 -0.15
C ASP A 61 -14.09 -9.15 -0.19
N LYS A 62 -14.37 -8.02 0.45
CA LYS A 62 -15.72 -7.46 0.43
C LYS A 62 -16.16 -7.06 -0.96
N GLU A 63 -15.25 -6.46 -1.71
CA GLU A 63 -15.54 -6.06 -3.08
C GLU A 63 -15.80 -7.28 -3.96
N SER A 64 -15.03 -8.34 -3.78
CA SER A 64 -15.20 -9.57 -4.53
C SER A 64 -16.57 -10.19 -4.22
N GLU A 65 -16.98 -10.18 -2.98
CA GLU A 65 -18.28 -10.70 -2.58
C GLU A 65 -19.41 -9.93 -3.25
N LYS A 66 -19.30 -8.61 -3.28
CA LYS A 66 -20.31 -7.78 -3.92
C LYS A 66 -20.44 -8.08 -5.39
N LYS A 67 -19.32 -8.26 -6.06
CA LYS A 67 -19.32 -8.59 -7.48
C LYS A 67 -19.95 -9.95 -7.73
N THR A 68 -19.71 -10.87 -6.83
CA THR A 68 -20.25 -12.21 -6.94
C THR A 68 -21.77 -12.21 -6.81
N ASP A 69 -22.28 -11.35 -5.97
CA ASP A 69 -23.71 -11.26 -5.71
C ASP A 69 -24.49 -10.68 -6.88
N ILE A 70 -23.83 -9.95 -7.71
CA ILE A 70 -24.46 -9.37 -8.90
C ILE A 70 -24.62 -10.39 -10.00
#